data_ca95cc1cf5c80cf51500696f8acd43fd
#
_entry.id   ca95cc1cf5c80cf51500696f8acd43fd
#
_cell.length_a   1.000
_cell.length_b   1.000
_cell.length_c   1.000
_cell.angle_alpha   90.00
_cell.angle_beta   90.00
_cell.angle_gamma   90.00
#
_symmetry.space_group_name_H-M   'P 1'
#
loop_
_entity.id
_entity.type
_entity.pdbx_description
1 polymer ?
#
loop_
_entity_poly.entity_id
_entity_poly.type
_entity_poly.pdbx_seq_one_letter_code
_entity_poly.pdbx_strand_id
1 'polypeptide(L)'
;MGKFENAIHEMCAIENQAGEDNFLNNIHALAKLFVTVLYVCMVTSFPKYNVTGLVEMIIYPLIIFNLGDIKFGKCIKRIRLILPLICIIGIFNPFFDRNVLLTMGGVKITGGEISMVTLMIKGILTVIAIYILIITTTIDRVCMALRKIHIPEIIVMIIQLIYRYINVLLKETKRIVEAYSLRAPGQKGINFKAWGSLPGQLLLRSIDRATDVHNSMSLRGYNLNNVRIRNYKLSSRDYVWMIVWTLVIITFRVYPVFEIVGGLFT
;
A
#
# COMPACT_ATOMS: atom_id res chain seq x y z
N MET A 1 -8.17 25.19 -4.57
CA MET A 1 -6.98 25.05 -5.45
C MET A 1 -5.89 24.20 -4.82
N GLY A 2 -5.47 24.44 -3.58
CA GLY A 2 -4.36 23.68 -2.94
C GLY A 2 -4.50 22.16 -2.81
N LYS A 3 -5.71 21.58 -2.85
CA LYS A 3 -5.89 20.12 -2.68
C LYS A 3 -5.34 19.30 -3.86
N PHE A 4 -5.50 19.76 -5.09
CA PHE A 4 -4.95 19.08 -6.27
C PHE A 4 -3.42 19.19 -6.37
N GLU A 5 -2.88 20.35 -6.04
CA GLU A 5 -1.43 20.58 -5.99
C GLU A 5 -0.78 19.71 -4.91
N ASN A 6 -1.38 19.67 -3.73
CA ASN A 6 -0.90 18.81 -2.64
C ASN A 6 -0.92 17.33 -3.03
N ALA A 7 -1.96 16.85 -3.73
CA ALA A 7 -2.03 15.47 -4.18
C ALA A 7 -0.91 15.12 -5.20
N ILE A 8 -0.64 16.02 -6.16
CA ILE A 8 0.45 15.86 -7.13
C ILE A 8 1.81 15.87 -6.41
N HIS A 9 2.01 16.81 -5.48
CA HIS A 9 3.23 16.89 -4.69
C HIS A 9 3.45 15.66 -3.81
N GLU A 10 2.39 15.13 -3.18
CA GLU A 10 2.49 13.89 -2.40
C GLU A 10 2.84 12.68 -3.26
N MET A 11 2.26 12.54 -4.47
CA MET A 11 2.60 11.47 -5.40
C MET A 11 4.07 11.56 -5.83
N CYS A 12 4.52 12.75 -6.28
CA CYS A 12 5.91 12.97 -6.68
C CYS A 12 6.88 12.75 -5.51
N ALA A 13 6.51 13.15 -4.29
CA ALA A 13 7.36 12.96 -3.11
C ALA A 13 7.54 11.49 -2.74
N ILE A 14 6.50 10.65 -2.91
CA ILE A 14 6.57 9.20 -2.68
C ILE A 14 7.46 8.55 -3.73
N GLU A 15 7.29 8.92 -5.01
CA GLU A 15 8.07 8.38 -6.11
C GLU A 15 9.55 8.75 -5.99
N ASN A 16 9.86 9.99 -5.63
CA ASN A 16 11.22 10.44 -5.38
C ASN A 16 11.85 9.67 -4.22
N GLN A 17 11.13 9.44 -3.12
CA GLN A 17 11.63 8.69 -1.97
C GLN A 17 11.87 7.21 -2.32
N ALA A 18 11.01 6.60 -3.14
CA ALA A 18 11.21 5.24 -3.65
C ALA A 18 12.36 5.14 -4.68
N GLY A 19 12.76 6.27 -5.29
CA GLY A 19 13.86 6.39 -6.23
C GLY A 19 15.23 6.65 -5.59
N GLU A 20 15.28 7.06 -4.30
CA GLU A 20 16.54 7.29 -3.59
C GLU A 20 17.36 6.00 -3.44
N ASP A 21 18.70 6.12 -3.47
CA ASP A 21 19.63 5.00 -3.35
C ASP A 21 19.81 4.54 -1.89
N ASN A 22 18.76 4.00 -1.29
CA ASN A 22 18.81 3.34 0.00
C ASN A 22 19.01 1.83 -0.17
N PHE A 23 19.60 1.18 0.84
CA PHE A 23 19.82 -0.28 0.85
C PHE A 23 18.54 -1.05 0.50
N LEU A 24 17.42 -0.66 1.10
CA LEU A 24 16.10 -1.27 0.82
C LEU A 24 15.65 -1.02 -0.62
N ASN A 25 15.86 0.17 -1.16
CA ASN A 25 15.41 0.51 -2.51
C ASN A 25 16.14 -0.30 -3.58
N ASN A 26 17.37 -0.75 -3.29
CA ASN A 26 18.19 -1.56 -4.19
C ASN A 26 17.80 -3.06 -4.22
N ILE A 27 16.97 -3.52 -3.27
CA ILE A 27 16.45 -4.89 -3.28
C ILE A 27 15.40 -5.03 -4.37
N HIS A 28 15.39 -6.17 -5.06
CA HIS A 28 14.46 -6.44 -6.16
C HIS A 28 13.00 -6.35 -5.69
N ALA A 29 12.15 -5.64 -6.45
CA ALA A 29 10.74 -5.40 -6.11
C ALA A 29 9.94 -6.70 -5.88
N LEU A 30 10.26 -7.76 -6.63
CA LEU A 30 9.62 -9.07 -6.45
C LEU A 30 9.89 -9.65 -5.06
N ALA A 31 11.13 -9.53 -4.55
CA ALA A 31 11.48 -10.01 -3.21
C ALA A 31 10.70 -9.29 -2.12
N LYS A 32 10.61 -7.96 -2.22
CA LYS A 32 9.82 -7.14 -1.29
C LYS A 32 8.34 -7.48 -1.35
N LEU A 33 7.77 -7.57 -2.56
CA LEU A 33 6.37 -7.90 -2.76
C LEU A 33 6.03 -9.26 -2.18
N PHE A 34 6.87 -10.28 -2.44
CA PHE A 34 6.69 -11.62 -1.90
C PHE A 34 6.69 -11.62 -0.37
N VAL A 35 7.70 -11.01 0.25
CA VAL A 35 7.81 -10.92 1.72
C VAL A 35 6.63 -10.16 2.31
N THR A 36 6.20 -9.05 1.69
CA THR A 36 5.07 -8.27 2.19
C THR A 36 3.75 -9.04 2.10
N VAL A 37 3.49 -9.74 0.99
CA VAL A 37 2.28 -10.56 0.83
C VAL A 37 2.29 -11.71 1.84
N LEU A 38 3.43 -12.40 1.99
CA LEU A 38 3.59 -13.48 2.96
C LEU A 38 3.35 -12.96 4.39
N TYR A 39 3.92 -11.81 4.74
CA TYR A 39 3.73 -11.17 6.04
C TYR A 39 2.25 -10.85 6.30
N VAL A 40 1.56 -10.22 5.33
CA VAL A 40 0.13 -9.89 5.45
C VAL A 40 -0.71 -11.17 5.62
N CYS A 41 -0.43 -12.22 4.84
CA CYS A 41 -1.11 -13.51 4.98
C CYS A 41 -0.88 -14.14 6.36
N MET A 42 0.35 -14.10 6.88
CA MET A 42 0.65 -14.64 8.20
C MET A 42 -0.02 -13.84 9.33
N VAL A 43 0.04 -12.50 9.30
CA VAL A 43 -0.62 -11.64 10.29
C VAL A 43 -2.13 -11.85 10.30
N THR A 44 -2.77 -11.96 9.14
CA THR A 44 -4.23 -12.21 9.06
C THR A 44 -4.62 -13.61 9.52
N SER A 45 -3.76 -14.62 9.31
CA SER A 45 -3.97 -16.02 9.70
C SER A 45 -3.92 -16.28 11.21
N PHE A 46 -3.49 -15.33 12.05
CA PHE A 46 -3.51 -15.52 13.51
C PHE A 46 -4.94 -15.69 14.03
N PRO A 47 -5.18 -16.57 15.03
CA PRO A 47 -6.49 -16.67 15.67
C PRO A 47 -6.88 -15.36 16.37
N LYS A 48 -8.18 -15.17 16.59
CA LYS A 48 -8.76 -13.93 17.11
C LYS A 48 -8.40 -13.60 18.56
N TYR A 49 -7.86 -14.56 19.31
CA TYR A 49 -7.49 -14.38 20.71
C TYR A 49 -5.98 -14.35 20.96
N ASN A 50 -5.16 -14.57 19.95
CA ASN A 50 -3.70 -14.60 20.10
C ASN A 50 -3.08 -13.22 19.87
N VAL A 51 -3.04 -12.41 20.95
CA VAL A 51 -2.39 -11.08 20.94
C VAL A 51 -0.88 -11.22 21.00
N THR A 52 -0.37 -12.20 21.76
CA THR A 52 1.08 -12.40 22.00
C THR A 52 1.85 -12.60 20.68
N GLY A 53 1.38 -13.52 19.83
CA GLY A 53 2.02 -13.76 18.53
C GLY A 53 1.96 -12.57 17.57
N LEU A 54 0.94 -11.70 17.71
CA LEU A 54 0.87 -10.47 16.91
C LEU A 54 1.88 -9.41 17.36
N VAL A 55 2.19 -9.36 18.67
CA VAL A 55 3.22 -8.45 19.19
C VAL A 55 4.60 -8.84 18.64
N GLU A 56 4.90 -10.14 18.49
CA GLU A 56 6.14 -10.62 17.86
C GLU A 56 6.26 -10.13 16.41
N MET A 57 5.15 -10.07 15.68
CA MET A 57 5.15 -9.58 14.29
C MET A 57 5.47 -8.08 14.15
N ILE A 58 5.45 -7.30 15.23
CA ILE A 58 5.86 -5.88 15.21
C ILE A 58 7.36 -5.75 14.88
N ILE A 59 8.16 -6.77 15.15
CA ILE A 59 9.61 -6.77 14.91
C ILE A 59 9.93 -6.53 13.42
N TYR A 60 9.17 -7.13 12.51
CA TYR A 60 9.38 -6.97 11.07
C TYR A 60 9.31 -5.50 10.60
N PRO A 61 8.22 -4.76 10.82
CA PRO A 61 8.16 -3.37 10.40
C PRO A 61 9.19 -2.49 11.14
N LEU A 62 9.49 -2.74 12.42
CA LEU A 62 10.48 -1.97 13.17
C LEU A 62 11.88 -2.07 12.54
N ILE A 63 12.32 -3.28 12.20
CA ILE A 63 13.61 -3.48 11.55
C ILE A 63 13.66 -2.80 10.18
N ILE A 64 12.57 -2.91 9.39
CA ILE A 64 12.52 -2.29 8.06
C ILE A 64 12.50 -0.77 8.13
N PHE A 65 11.82 -0.17 9.11
CA PHE A 65 11.86 1.28 9.33
C PHE A 65 13.29 1.77 9.60
N ASN A 66 14.03 1.05 10.44
CA ASN A 66 15.42 1.38 10.74
C ASN A 66 16.35 1.23 9.52
N LEU A 67 16.19 0.14 8.77
CA LEU A 67 17.02 -0.12 7.58
C LEU A 67 16.72 0.83 6.40
N GLY A 68 15.51 1.40 6.37
CA GLY A 68 15.03 2.24 5.26
C GLY A 68 15.08 3.73 5.52
N ASP A 69 15.53 4.19 6.69
CA ASP A 69 15.48 5.59 7.13
C ASP A 69 14.09 6.24 6.90
N ILE A 70 13.03 5.42 7.06
CA ILE A 70 11.67 5.85 6.77
C ILE A 70 11.16 6.72 7.93
N LYS A 71 10.69 7.93 7.62
CA LYS A 71 10.15 8.87 8.63
C LYS A 71 8.86 8.36 9.24
N PHE A 72 8.89 7.91 10.49
CA PHE A 72 7.73 7.43 11.26
C PHE A 72 6.54 8.39 11.24
N GLY A 73 6.79 9.70 11.28
CA GLY A 73 5.72 10.70 11.30
C GLY A 73 4.78 10.65 10.07
N LYS A 74 5.32 10.35 8.88
CA LYS A 74 4.50 10.19 7.67
C LYS A 74 3.65 8.91 7.72
N CYS A 75 4.20 7.83 8.29
CA CYS A 75 3.49 6.58 8.50
C CYS A 75 2.30 6.75 9.46
N ILE A 76 2.54 7.38 10.61
CA ILE A 76 1.50 7.65 11.63
C ILE A 76 0.37 8.49 11.05
N LYS A 77 0.67 9.50 10.23
CA LYS A 77 -0.35 10.33 9.57
C LYS A 77 -1.27 9.51 8.66
N ARG A 78 -0.73 8.49 7.99
CA ARG A 78 -1.54 7.59 7.12
C ARG A 78 -2.32 6.56 7.93
N ILE A 79 -1.72 6.01 8.98
CA ILE A 79 -2.42 5.10 9.90
C ILE A 79 -3.61 5.81 10.53
N ARG A 80 -3.44 7.08 10.96
CA ARG A 80 -4.52 7.89 11.54
C ARG A 80 -5.73 8.05 10.60
N LEU A 81 -5.52 8.03 9.28
CA LEU A 81 -6.60 8.12 8.30
C LEU A 81 -7.41 6.80 8.23
N ILE A 82 -6.75 5.65 8.38
CA ILE A 82 -7.34 4.31 8.24
C ILE A 82 -7.87 3.80 9.58
N LEU A 83 -7.30 4.28 10.70
CA LEU A 83 -7.64 3.87 12.04
C LEU A 83 -9.14 3.95 12.37
N PRO A 84 -9.88 5.04 12.02
CA PRO A 84 -11.32 5.10 12.31
C PRO A 84 -12.11 3.99 11.61
N LEU A 85 -11.71 3.59 10.38
CA LEU A 85 -12.36 2.49 9.68
C LEU A 85 -12.13 1.16 10.39
N ILE A 86 -10.91 0.89 10.85
CA ILE A 86 -10.58 -0.31 11.63
C ILE A 86 -11.31 -0.30 12.97
N CYS A 87 -11.40 0.86 13.65
CA CYS A 87 -12.13 1.00 14.90
C CYS A 87 -13.62 0.73 14.73
N ILE A 88 -14.25 1.25 13.67
CA ILE A 88 -15.68 1.01 13.41
C ILE A 88 -15.94 -0.49 13.28
N ILE A 89 -15.12 -1.21 12.48
CA ILE A 89 -15.28 -2.66 12.32
C ILE A 89 -14.99 -3.39 13.65
N GLY A 90 -13.98 -2.95 14.41
CA GLY A 90 -13.59 -3.53 15.68
C GLY A 90 -14.67 -3.42 16.78
N ILE A 91 -15.38 -2.28 16.85
CA ILE A 91 -16.42 -2.02 17.86
C ILE A 91 -17.59 -3.00 17.76
N PHE A 92 -17.83 -3.60 16.60
CA PHE A 92 -18.89 -4.62 16.47
C PHE A 92 -18.52 -5.95 17.11
N ASN A 93 -17.23 -6.29 17.25
CA ASN A 93 -16.79 -7.57 17.81
C ASN A 93 -17.27 -7.83 19.24
N PRO A 94 -17.23 -6.88 20.21
CA PRO A 94 -17.75 -7.08 21.57
C PRO A 94 -19.26 -7.38 21.61
N PHE A 95 -20.03 -6.96 20.60
CA PHE A 95 -21.46 -7.24 20.53
C PHE A 95 -21.78 -8.67 20.13
N PHE A 96 -20.89 -9.28 19.30
CA PHE A 96 -21.10 -10.64 18.79
C PHE A 96 -20.48 -11.72 19.70
N ASP A 97 -19.37 -11.43 20.39
CA ASP A 97 -18.63 -12.42 21.18
C ASP A 97 -18.61 -12.00 22.68
N ARG A 98 -19.58 -12.49 23.42
CA ARG A 98 -19.79 -12.21 24.85
C ARG A 98 -19.17 -13.25 25.79
N ASN A 99 -18.42 -14.21 25.29
CA ASN A 99 -17.79 -15.23 26.12
C ASN A 99 -16.73 -14.60 27.05
N VAL A 100 -16.83 -14.83 28.33
CA VAL A 100 -15.84 -14.35 29.31
C VAL A 100 -14.65 -15.31 29.29
N LEU A 101 -13.47 -14.79 28.86
CA LEU A 101 -12.24 -15.59 28.76
C LEU A 101 -11.32 -15.43 29.96
N LEU A 102 -11.28 -14.24 30.57
CA LEU A 102 -10.39 -13.94 31.68
C LEU A 102 -11.13 -13.11 32.75
N THR A 103 -10.96 -13.48 34.04
CA THR A 103 -11.36 -12.66 35.16
C THR A 103 -10.13 -12.23 35.93
N MET A 104 -9.70 -10.97 35.73
CA MET A 104 -8.58 -10.38 36.49
C MET A 104 -9.11 -9.32 37.45
N GLY A 105 -8.91 -9.53 38.76
CA GLY A 105 -9.19 -8.50 39.77
C GLY A 105 -10.60 -7.94 39.79
N GLY A 106 -11.64 -8.75 39.47
CA GLY A 106 -13.04 -8.30 39.43
C GLY A 106 -13.54 -7.73 38.10
N VAL A 107 -12.67 -7.52 37.14
CA VAL A 107 -13.03 -7.10 35.76
C VAL A 107 -13.15 -8.36 34.90
N LYS A 108 -14.33 -8.57 34.32
CA LYS A 108 -14.57 -9.67 33.36
C LYS A 108 -14.17 -9.18 31.95
N ILE A 109 -13.06 -9.69 31.44
CA ILE A 109 -12.62 -9.41 30.06
C ILE A 109 -13.36 -10.37 29.14
N THR A 110 -14.14 -9.81 28.21
CA THR A 110 -14.89 -10.58 27.23
C THR A 110 -14.01 -10.94 26.03
N GLY A 111 -14.29 -12.09 25.42
CA GLY A 111 -13.59 -12.51 24.19
C GLY A 111 -13.69 -11.50 23.06
N GLY A 112 -14.80 -10.74 23.03
CA GLY A 112 -15.01 -9.66 22.08
C GLY A 112 -14.03 -8.49 22.23
N GLU A 113 -13.65 -8.14 23.46
CA GLU A 113 -12.66 -7.08 23.72
C GLU A 113 -11.27 -7.50 23.24
N ILE A 114 -10.87 -8.74 23.53
CA ILE A 114 -9.59 -9.29 23.06
C ILE A 114 -9.59 -9.36 21.52
N SER A 115 -10.68 -9.84 20.94
CA SER A 115 -10.85 -9.92 19.49
C SER A 115 -10.80 -8.54 18.82
N MET A 116 -11.39 -7.50 19.44
CA MET A 116 -11.31 -6.12 18.98
C MET A 116 -9.86 -5.62 18.93
N VAL A 117 -9.12 -5.78 20.03
CA VAL A 117 -7.70 -5.38 20.12
C VAL A 117 -6.86 -6.13 19.08
N THR A 118 -7.06 -7.45 18.96
CA THR A 118 -6.37 -8.29 17.98
C THR A 118 -6.61 -7.79 16.55
N LEU A 119 -7.86 -7.45 16.21
CA LEU A 119 -8.22 -6.93 14.89
C LEU A 119 -7.60 -5.57 14.64
N MET A 120 -7.56 -4.69 15.65
CA MET A 120 -6.88 -3.39 15.52
C MET A 120 -5.39 -3.55 15.27
N ILE A 121 -4.71 -4.41 16.02
CA ILE A 121 -3.27 -4.67 15.82
C ILE A 121 -3.02 -5.27 14.42
N LYS A 122 -3.79 -6.26 13.99
CA LYS A 122 -3.70 -6.83 12.63
C LYS A 122 -3.85 -5.75 11.56
N GLY A 123 -4.87 -4.91 11.68
CA GLY A 123 -5.12 -3.81 10.74
C GLY A 123 -3.95 -2.82 10.69
N ILE A 124 -3.41 -2.42 11.82
CA ILE A 124 -2.27 -1.52 11.90
C ILE A 124 -1.03 -2.15 11.25
N LEU A 125 -0.71 -3.40 11.58
CA LEU A 125 0.46 -4.10 11.05
C LEU A 125 0.39 -4.30 9.53
N THR A 126 -0.78 -4.67 9.00
CA THR A 126 -0.98 -4.82 7.55
C THR A 126 -0.84 -3.49 6.82
N VAL A 127 -1.39 -2.41 7.37
CA VAL A 127 -1.25 -1.05 6.79
C VAL A 127 0.20 -0.59 6.79
N ILE A 128 0.94 -0.84 7.88
CA ILE A 128 2.37 -0.51 7.96
C ILE A 128 3.16 -1.29 6.91
N ALA A 129 2.92 -2.60 6.76
CA ALA A 129 3.62 -3.42 5.78
C ALA A 129 3.38 -2.95 4.33
N ILE A 130 2.14 -2.61 3.99
CA ILE A 130 1.79 -2.06 2.66
C ILE A 130 2.44 -0.68 2.47
N TYR A 131 2.44 0.17 3.50
CA TYR A 131 3.08 1.49 3.46
C TYR A 131 4.58 1.38 3.18
N ILE A 132 5.27 0.46 3.85
CA ILE A 132 6.69 0.18 3.62
C ILE A 132 6.92 -0.23 2.15
N LEU A 133 6.11 -1.14 1.61
CA LEU A 133 6.21 -1.57 0.21
C LEU A 133 6.08 -0.39 -0.76
N ILE A 134 5.07 0.47 -0.56
CA ILE A 134 4.80 1.63 -1.42
C ILE A 134 5.96 2.64 -1.40
N ILE A 135 6.53 2.90 -0.22
CA ILE A 135 7.55 3.95 -0.07
C ILE A 135 8.95 3.48 -0.51
N THR A 136 9.17 2.16 -0.53
CA THR A 136 10.47 1.57 -0.92
C THR A 136 10.49 1.05 -2.35
N THR A 137 9.37 1.09 -3.07
CA THR A 137 9.28 0.45 -4.39
C THR A 137 8.49 1.32 -5.36
N THR A 138 9.13 1.76 -6.45
CA THR A 138 8.46 2.53 -7.50
C THR A 138 7.46 1.64 -8.27
N ILE A 139 6.43 2.25 -8.84
CA ILE A 139 5.41 1.54 -9.64
C ILE A 139 6.05 0.77 -10.80
N ASP A 140 7.05 1.35 -11.47
CA ASP A 140 7.76 0.66 -12.56
C ASP A 140 8.45 -0.63 -12.09
N ARG A 141 9.06 -0.62 -10.89
CA ARG A 141 9.67 -1.81 -10.30
C ARG A 141 8.63 -2.85 -9.90
N VAL A 142 7.45 -2.41 -9.41
CA VAL A 142 6.33 -3.31 -9.14
C VAL A 142 5.83 -3.95 -10.42
N CYS A 143 5.67 -3.19 -11.50
CA CYS A 143 5.28 -3.70 -12.81
C CYS A 143 6.26 -4.76 -13.35
N MET A 144 7.56 -4.53 -13.17
CA MET A 144 8.58 -5.54 -13.53
C MET A 144 8.47 -6.81 -12.70
N ALA A 145 8.13 -6.69 -11.41
CA ALA A 145 7.91 -7.84 -10.54
C ALA A 145 6.65 -8.63 -10.95
N LEU A 146 5.55 -7.95 -11.28
CA LEU A 146 4.30 -8.56 -11.74
C LEU A 146 4.49 -9.38 -13.03
N ARG A 147 5.28 -8.86 -13.98
CA ARG A 147 5.63 -9.59 -15.20
C ARG A 147 6.38 -10.89 -14.90
N LYS A 148 7.23 -10.89 -13.88
CA LYS A 148 8.00 -12.09 -13.50
C LYS A 148 7.12 -13.17 -12.86
N ILE A 149 5.94 -12.80 -12.34
CA ILE A 149 4.90 -13.71 -11.81
C ILE A 149 3.99 -14.22 -12.95
N HIS A 150 4.38 -14.06 -14.23
CA HIS A 150 3.63 -14.46 -15.43
C HIS A 150 2.31 -13.72 -15.65
N ILE A 151 2.16 -12.50 -15.12
CA ILE A 151 1.03 -11.65 -15.49
C ILE A 151 1.17 -11.23 -16.96
N PRO A 152 0.10 -11.30 -17.76
CA PRO A 152 0.12 -10.90 -19.18
C PRO A 152 0.74 -9.51 -19.38
N GLU A 153 1.62 -9.39 -20.36
CA GLU A 153 2.35 -8.14 -20.64
C GLU A 153 1.43 -6.96 -20.91
N ILE A 154 0.27 -7.22 -21.51
CA ILE A 154 -0.73 -6.18 -21.79
C ILE A 154 -1.25 -5.53 -20.51
N ILE A 155 -1.48 -6.30 -19.44
CA ILE A 155 -1.95 -5.78 -18.15
C ILE A 155 -0.87 -4.92 -17.51
N VAL A 156 0.37 -5.38 -17.53
CA VAL A 156 1.50 -4.62 -16.97
C VAL A 156 1.68 -3.30 -17.70
N MET A 157 1.59 -3.33 -19.03
CA MET A 157 1.66 -2.13 -19.86
C MET A 157 0.52 -1.15 -19.56
N ILE A 158 -0.72 -1.63 -19.44
CA ILE A 158 -1.87 -0.80 -19.09
C ILE A 158 -1.64 -0.11 -17.74
N ILE A 159 -1.15 -0.81 -16.72
CA ILE A 159 -0.84 -0.24 -15.41
C ILE A 159 0.21 0.88 -15.53
N GLN A 160 1.29 0.67 -16.30
CA GLN A 160 2.33 1.67 -16.53
C GLN A 160 1.78 2.90 -17.26
N LEU A 161 0.94 2.69 -18.29
CA LEU A 161 0.29 3.79 -18.99
C LEU A 161 -0.65 4.57 -18.09
N ILE A 162 -1.51 3.90 -17.30
CA ILE A 162 -2.39 4.54 -16.34
C ILE A 162 -1.57 5.41 -15.39
N TYR A 163 -0.51 4.87 -14.80
CA TYR A 163 0.31 5.61 -13.85
C TYR A 163 0.98 6.84 -14.49
N ARG A 164 1.51 6.70 -15.69
CA ARG A 164 2.12 7.80 -16.45
C ARG A 164 1.10 8.90 -16.78
N TYR A 165 -0.12 8.52 -17.19
CA TYR A 165 -1.14 9.48 -17.62
C TYR A 165 -1.95 10.07 -16.46
N ILE A 166 -1.90 9.50 -15.25
CA ILE A 166 -2.61 10.06 -14.09
C ILE A 166 -2.15 11.50 -13.80
N ASN A 167 -0.86 11.78 -13.88
CA ASN A 167 -0.31 13.13 -13.69
C ASN A 167 -0.75 14.11 -14.80
N VAL A 168 -0.88 13.63 -16.03
CA VAL A 168 -1.36 14.41 -17.14
C VAL A 168 -2.84 14.77 -16.96
N LEU A 169 -3.66 13.79 -16.59
CA LEU A 169 -5.10 13.98 -16.36
C LEU A 169 -5.35 14.87 -15.14
N LEU A 170 -4.55 14.77 -14.08
CA LEU A 170 -4.65 15.68 -12.93
C LEU A 170 -4.37 17.13 -13.32
N LYS A 171 -3.35 17.39 -14.16
CA LYS A 171 -3.07 18.74 -14.68
C LYS A 171 -4.22 19.24 -15.56
N GLU A 172 -4.78 18.38 -16.40
CA GLU A 172 -5.91 18.73 -17.25
C GLU A 172 -7.17 19.03 -16.42
N THR A 173 -7.44 18.20 -15.41
CA THR A 173 -8.54 18.45 -14.44
C THR A 173 -8.38 19.82 -13.76
N LYS A 174 -7.15 20.16 -13.34
CA LYS A 174 -6.85 21.47 -12.77
C LYS A 174 -7.22 22.59 -13.73
N ARG A 175 -6.80 22.50 -15.01
CA ARG A 175 -7.10 23.50 -16.04
C ARG A 175 -8.61 23.65 -16.28
N ILE A 176 -9.36 22.55 -16.30
CA ILE A 176 -10.81 22.57 -16.48
C ILE A 176 -11.49 23.26 -15.29
N VAL A 177 -11.07 22.95 -14.06
CA VAL A 177 -11.62 23.56 -12.84
C VAL A 177 -11.28 25.05 -12.77
N GLU A 178 -10.06 25.44 -13.16
CA GLU A 178 -9.65 26.85 -13.25
C GLU A 178 -10.47 27.62 -14.26
N ALA A 179 -10.63 27.08 -15.47
CA ALA A 179 -11.47 27.69 -16.50
C ALA A 179 -12.92 27.84 -16.06
N TYR A 180 -13.46 26.86 -15.33
CA TYR A 180 -14.80 26.95 -14.75
C TYR A 180 -14.90 28.06 -13.70
N SER A 181 -13.91 28.16 -12.79
CA SER A 181 -13.90 29.18 -11.73
C SER A 181 -13.85 30.60 -12.29
N LEU A 182 -13.14 30.80 -13.40
CA LEU A 182 -13.08 32.11 -14.10
C LEU A 182 -14.41 32.50 -14.76
N ARG A 183 -15.18 31.50 -15.24
CA ARG A 183 -16.50 31.72 -15.88
C ARG A 183 -17.63 31.92 -14.87
N ALA A 184 -17.45 31.48 -13.63
CA ALA A 184 -18.42 31.59 -12.55
C ALA A 184 -17.85 32.32 -11.33
N PRO A 185 -17.51 33.59 -11.44
CA PRO A 185 -16.94 34.37 -10.35
C PRO A 185 -17.98 34.49 -9.21
N GLY A 186 -17.52 34.21 -7.98
CA GLY A 186 -18.39 34.27 -6.78
C GLY A 186 -19.03 32.95 -6.37
N GLN A 187 -18.94 31.90 -7.16
CA GLN A 187 -19.36 30.55 -6.74
C GLN A 187 -18.30 29.87 -5.86
N LYS A 188 -18.74 29.35 -4.70
CA LYS A 188 -17.89 28.51 -3.85
C LYS A 188 -17.98 27.06 -4.32
N GLY A 189 -16.98 26.62 -5.13
CA GLY A 189 -16.89 25.25 -5.64
C GLY A 189 -17.60 25.04 -6.98
N ILE A 190 -17.79 23.78 -7.37
CA ILE A 190 -18.41 23.38 -8.64
C ILE A 190 -19.90 23.16 -8.40
N ASN A 191 -20.74 23.81 -9.20
CA ASN A 191 -22.20 23.62 -9.15
C ASN A 191 -22.57 22.18 -9.53
N PHE A 192 -23.57 21.60 -8.85
CA PHE A 192 -24.00 20.24 -9.10
C PHE A 192 -24.41 20.00 -10.57
N LYS A 193 -25.01 21.02 -11.23
CA LYS A 193 -25.35 20.95 -12.66
C LYS A 193 -24.13 20.84 -13.58
N ALA A 194 -22.97 21.34 -13.16
CA ALA A 194 -21.72 21.28 -13.93
C ALA A 194 -20.95 19.96 -13.70
N TRP A 195 -21.32 19.16 -12.70
CA TRP A 195 -20.67 17.89 -12.41
C TRP A 195 -20.75 16.84 -13.53
N GLY A 196 -21.77 16.92 -14.38
CA GLY A 196 -21.86 16.04 -15.55
C GLY A 196 -20.97 16.49 -16.72
N SER A 197 -20.91 17.80 -16.99
CA SER A 197 -20.20 18.33 -18.15
C SER A 197 -18.67 18.36 -17.98
N LEU A 198 -18.16 18.65 -16.77
CA LEU A 198 -16.72 18.72 -16.52
C LEU A 198 -16.02 17.36 -16.64
N PRO A 199 -16.47 16.27 -15.97
CA PRO A 199 -15.94 14.94 -16.20
C PRO A 199 -16.16 14.44 -17.63
N GLY A 200 -17.28 14.82 -18.28
CA GLY A 200 -17.55 14.50 -19.69
C GLY A 200 -16.49 15.07 -20.63
N GLN A 201 -16.12 16.33 -20.44
CA GLN A 201 -15.03 16.96 -21.19
C GLN A 201 -13.68 16.30 -20.93
N LEU A 202 -13.39 15.91 -19.67
CA LEU A 202 -12.17 15.20 -19.33
C LEU A 202 -12.13 13.83 -20.00
N LEU A 203 -13.25 13.13 -20.04
CA LEU A 203 -13.38 11.83 -20.70
C LEU A 203 -13.11 11.94 -22.21
N LEU A 204 -13.74 12.88 -22.89
CA LEU A 204 -13.50 13.10 -24.34
C LEU A 204 -12.03 13.38 -24.62
N ARG A 205 -11.41 14.30 -23.89
CA ARG A 205 -9.98 14.61 -24.03
C ARG A 205 -9.09 13.41 -23.72
N SER A 206 -9.48 12.54 -22.77
CA SER A 206 -8.72 11.33 -22.46
C SER A 206 -8.81 10.29 -23.57
N ILE A 207 -9.95 10.17 -24.27
CA ILE A 207 -10.13 9.30 -25.42
C ILE A 207 -9.28 9.79 -26.60
N ASP A 208 -9.33 11.09 -26.92
CA ASP A 208 -8.51 11.69 -27.98
C ASP A 208 -7.03 11.43 -27.70
N ARG A 209 -6.61 11.66 -26.47
CA ARG A 209 -5.23 11.40 -26.02
C ARG A 209 -4.83 9.93 -26.14
N ALA A 210 -5.73 9.01 -25.77
CA ALA A 210 -5.47 7.58 -25.90
C ALA A 210 -5.30 7.17 -27.35
N THR A 211 -6.10 7.73 -28.27
CA THR A 211 -6.00 7.52 -29.71
C THR A 211 -4.67 8.04 -30.25
N ASP A 212 -4.26 9.24 -29.88
CA ASP A 212 -2.97 9.84 -30.28
C ASP A 212 -1.77 9.00 -29.82
N VAL A 213 -1.84 8.52 -28.56
CA VAL A 213 -0.79 7.67 -27.99
C VAL A 213 -0.73 6.33 -28.73
N HIS A 214 -1.89 5.71 -29.00
CA HIS A 214 -1.96 4.45 -29.73
C HIS A 214 -1.36 4.60 -31.14
N ASN A 215 -1.77 5.62 -31.86
CA ASN A 215 -1.27 5.92 -33.23
C ASN A 215 0.23 6.16 -33.21
N SER A 216 0.72 6.97 -32.26
CA SER A 216 2.16 7.25 -32.08
C SER A 216 2.98 6.01 -31.75
N MET A 217 2.44 5.10 -30.95
CA MET A 217 3.06 3.81 -30.61
C MET A 217 3.12 2.90 -31.85
N SER A 218 2.02 2.81 -32.60
CA SER A 218 1.91 2.02 -33.83
C SER A 218 2.93 2.49 -34.88
N LEU A 219 3.04 3.81 -35.11
CA LEU A 219 4.01 4.41 -36.02
C LEU A 219 5.48 4.14 -35.62
N ARG A 220 5.74 3.98 -34.32
CA ARG A 220 7.07 3.59 -33.81
C ARG A 220 7.33 2.08 -33.84
N GLY A 221 6.47 1.31 -34.52
CA GLY A 221 6.59 -0.14 -34.64
C GLY A 221 6.31 -0.89 -33.31
N TYR A 222 5.53 -0.28 -32.42
CA TYR A 222 5.14 -0.97 -31.19
C TYR A 222 4.32 -2.24 -31.51
N ASN A 223 4.86 -3.38 -31.08
CA ASN A 223 4.15 -4.66 -31.14
C ASN A 223 4.25 -5.31 -29.77
N LEU A 224 3.12 -5.81 -29.26
CA LEU A 224 3.02 -6.47 -27.96
C LEU A 224 4.03 -7.60 -27.77
N ASN A 225 4.37 -8.30 -28.87
CA ASN A 225 5.30 -9.43 -28.85
C ASN A 225 6.79 -9.01 -28.78
N ASN A 226 7.11 -7.73 -29.01
CA ASN A 226 8.49 -7.23 -29.12
C ASN A 226 8.90 -6.26 -28.02
N VAL A 227 8.12 -6.13 -26.96
CA VAL A 227 8.45 -5.23 -25.84
C VAL A 227 9.65 -5.77 -25.07
N ARG A 228 10.85 -5.31 -25.45
CA ARG A 228 12.08 -5.55 -24.66
C ARG A 228 12.05 -4.70 -23.40
N ILE A 229 11.48 -5.21 -22.33
CA ILE A 229 11.61 -4.59 -21.02
C ILE A 229 12.93 -5.07 -20.40
N ARG A 230 13.65 -4.11 -19.81
CA ARG A 230 14.92 -4.36 -19.13
C ARG A 230 14.74 -5.43 -18.05
N ASN A 231 15.24 -6.63 -18.31
CA ASN A 231 15.18 -7.74 -17.34
C ASN A 231 16.16 -7.44 -16.20
N TYR A 232 15.65 -6.99 -15.08
CA TYR A 232 16.43 -6.98 -13.84
C TYR A 232 16.57 -8.41 -13.33
N LYS A 233 17.80 -8.93 -13.36
CA LYS A 233 18.12 -10.24 -12.81
C LYS A 233 18.06 -10.16 -11.29
N LEU A 234 17.48 -11.17 -10.64
CA LEU A 234 17.56 -11.35 -9.19
C LEU A 234 19.02 -11.54 -8.81
N SER A 235 19.48 -10.74 -7.86
CA SER A 235 20.80 -10.87 -7.26
C SER A 235 20.76 -11.92 -6.13
N SER A 236 21.92 -12.51 -5.80
CA SER A 236 22.02 -13.40 -4.62
C SER A 236 21.52 -12.73 -3.32
N ARG A 237 21.70 -11.41 -3.20
CA ARG A 237 21.18 -10.62 -2.08
C ARG A 237 19.66 -10.66 -1.96
N ASP A 238 18.94 -10.67 -3.08
CA ASP A 238 17.47 -10.72 -3.10
C ASP A 238 16.95 -12.06 -2.60
N TYR A 239 17.62 -13.15 -2.96
CA TYR A 239 17.30 -14.49 -2.46
C TYR A 239 17.57 -14.63 -0.97
N VAL A 240 18.72 -14.14 -0.49
CA VAL A 240 19.04 -14.12 0.94
C VAL A 240 17.99 -13.31 1.72
N TRP A 241 17.61 -12.14 1.22
CA TRP A 241 16.55 -11.33 1.81
C TRP A 241 15.22 -12.08 1.92
N MET A 242 14.79 -12.73 0.83
CA MET A 242 13.56 -13.52 0.82
C MET A 242 13.62 -14.66 1.85
N ILE A 243 14.71 -15.43 1.85
CA ILE A 243 14.87 -16.60 2.72
C ILE A 243 14.90 -16.17 4.19
N VAL A 244 15.69 -15.16 4.53
CA VAL A 244 15.83 -14.68 5.92
C VAL A 244 14.46 -14.20 6.45
N TRP A 245 13.77 -13.33 5.73
CA TRP A 245 12.48 -12.83 6.19
C TRP A 245 11.37 -13.88 6.19
N THR A 246 11.36 -14.79 5.22
CA THR A 246 10.42 -15.92 5.22
C THR A 246 10.66 -16.81 6.45
N LEU A 247 11.92 -17.12 6.77
CA LEU A 247 12.27 -17.92 7.93
C LEU A 247 11.88 -17.22 9.24
N VAL A 248 12.18 -15.91 9.38
CA VAL A 248 11.81 -15.13 10.57
C VAL A 248 10.30 -15.10 10.76
N ILE A 249 9.53 -14.82 9.70
CA ILE A 249 8.05 -14.73 9.78
C ILE A 249 7.45 -16.10 10.13
N ILE A 250 7.97 -17.20 9.55
CA ILE A 250 7.49 -18.55 9.85
C ILE A 250 7.86 -18.95 11.28
N THR A 251 9.06 -18.61 11.75
CA THR A 251 9.50 -18.91 13.11
C THR A 251 8.59 -18.24 14.15
N PHE A 252 8.29 -16.94 13.98
CA PHE A 252 7.37 -16.22 14.87
C PHE A 252 5.92 -16.71 14.77
N ARG A 253 5.55 -17.39 13.69
CA ARG A 253 4.23 -17.98 13.55
C ARG A 253 4.11 -19.34 14.26
N VAL A 254 5.18 -20.14 14.21
CA VAL A 254 5.19 -21.54 14.71
C VAL A 254 5.56 -21.58 16.19
N TYR A 255 6.51 -20.77 16.61
CA TYR A 255 7.00 -20.72 17.99
C TYR A 255 6.55 -19.41 18.64
N PRO A 256 5.72 -19.47 19.73
CA PRO A 256 5.41 -18.30 20.53
C PRO A 256 6.65 -17.92 21.36
N VAL A 257 7.57 -17.18 20.76
CA VAL A 257 8.90 -16.86 21.33
C VAL A 257 8.73 -16.13 22.66
N PHE A 258 7.76 -15.22 22.77
CA PHE A 258 7.51 -14.49 24.02
C PHE A 258 6.97 -15.38 25.15
N GLU A 259 6.18 -16.42 24.82
CA GLU A 259 5.72 -17.37 25.85
C GLU A 259 6.88 -18.25 26.34
N ILE A 260 7.77 -18.66 25.43
CA ILE A 260 8.97 -19.46 25.77
C ILE A 260 9.95 -18.62 26.60
N VAL A 261 10.20 -17.37 26.19
CA VAL A 261 11.10 -16.46 26.92
C VAL A 261 10.48 -16.05 28.25
N GLY A 262 9.18 -15.78 28.31
CA GLY A 262 8.46 -15.48 29.57
C GLY A 262 8.51 -16.64 30.57
N GLY A 263 8.39 -17.88 30.10
CA GLY A 263 8.50 -19.07 30.94
C GLY A 263 9.93 -19.38 31.44
N LEU A 264 10.96 -18.73 30.86
CA LEU A 264 12.35 -18.81 31.34
C LEU A 264 12.63 -17.83 32.50
N PHE A 265 11.77 -16.83 32.69
CA PHE A 265 11.91 -15.80 33.73
C PHE A 265 10.93 -15.98 34.89
N THR A 266 10.03 -16.95 34.82
CA THR A 266 9.13 -17.39 35.92
C THR A 266 9.56 -18.75 36.44
#